data_7386a314949f2b45bfebc47b5a6734d7
#
_entry.id   7386a314949f2b45bfebc47b5a6734d7
#
_cell.length_a   1.000
_cell.length_b   1.000
_cell.length_c   1.000
_cell.angle_alpha   90.00
_cell.angle_beta   90.00
_cell.angle_gamma   90.00
#
_symmetry.space_group_name_H-M   'P 1'
#
loop_
_entity.id
_entity.type
_entity.pdbx_description
1 polymer ?
#
loop_
_entity_poly.entity_id
_entity_poly.type
_entity_poly.pdbx_seq_one_letter_code
_entity_poly.pdbx_strand_id
1 'polypeptide(L)'
;MIELFYYPTPNGRKISILLEELELKYKLVRIDITKNEQFSEKFSKISPLNKIPVIIDNHETVFESGAILIFLAKKNNFKFYPQKFEKSINEWLMVQVSFVGPMLGQLHYFYKFNKGKSEYAENRFLDLAKKIYEYLDIQLSKNKFLACDEYTIADIATFPWLCRHEWHGLGIKKYKNLSRWYEE
;
A
#
# COMPACT_ATOMS: atom_id res chain seq x y z
N MET A 1 -17.80 1.66 15.80
CA MET A 1 -16.33 1.81 15.97
C MET A 1 -15.67 0.85 14.96
N ILE A 2 -14.72 1.34 14.19
CA ILE A 2 -14.02 0.55 13.17
C ILE A 2 -13.14 -0.51 13.84
N GLU A 3 -13.18 -1.74 13.38
CA GLU A 3 -12.20 -2.78 13.71
C GLU A 3 -11.27 -2.98 12.51
N LEU A 4 -9.96 -2.82 12.71
CA LEU A 4 -8.93 -3.06 11.69
C LEU A 4 -8.23 -4.39 11.97
N PHE A 5 -8.46 -5.37 11.12
CA PHE A 5 -7.72 -6.65 11.10
C PHE A 5 -6.40 -6.47 10.36
N TYR A 6 -5.31 -6.60 11.08
CA TYR A 6 -4.04 -6.00 10.71
C TYR A 6 -2.83 -6.89 11.04
N TYR A 7 -1.81 -6.76 10.21
CA TYR A 7 -0.42 -7.12 10.52
C TYR A 7 0.50 -6.03 9.95
N PRO A 8 1.71 -5.75 10.52
CA PRO A 8 2.57 -4.63 10.10
C PRO A 8 3.26 -4.87 8.75
N THR A 9 2.48 -5.22 7.73
CA THR A 9 2.87 -5.27 6.33
C THR A 9 2.63 -3.91 5.66
N PRO A 10 3.24 -3.65 4.49
CA PRO A 10 2.92 -2.43 3.74
C PRO A 10 1.42 -2.25 3.48
N ASN A 11 0.69 -3.31 3.13
CA ASN A 11 -0.76 -3.21 2.89
C ASN A 11 -1.57 -2.90 4.16
N GLY A 12 -1.21 -3.49 5.30
CA GLY A 12 -1.83 -3.17 6.58
C GLY A 12 -1.60 -1.69 6.96
N ARG A 13 -0.37 -1.21 6.78
CA ARG A 13 0.01 0.18 7.10
C ARG A 13 -0.75 1.23 6.29
N LYS A 14 -1.16 0.95 5.07
CA LYS A 14 -2.01 1.87 4.29
C LYS A 14 -3.24 2.31 5.09
N ILE A 15 -3.88 1.33 5.72
CA ILE A 15 -5.15 1.56 6.41
C ILE A 15 -4.93 2.24 7.77
N SER A 16 -3.91 1.83 8.52
CA SER A 16 -3.60 2.53 9.77
C SER A 16 -3.19 3.98 9.51
N ILE A 17 -2.40 4.27 8.47
CA ILE A 17 -2.07 5.65 8.09
C ILE A 17 -3.34 6.44 7.79
N LEU A 18 -4.23 5.94 6.91
CA LEU A 18 -5.45 6.68 6.59
C LEU A 18 -6.35 6.91 7.80
N LEU A 19 -6.48 5.92 8.70
CA LEU A 19 -7.29 6.07 9.92
C LEU A 19 -6.72 7.15 10.86
N GLU A 20 -5.39 7.22 11.02
CA GLU A 20 -4.73 8.28 11.77
C GLU A 20 -4.89 9.66 11.10
N GLU A 21 -4.69 9.75 9.78
CA GLU A 21 -4.86 10.99 9.00
C GLU A 21 -6.32 11.51 9.02
N LEU A 22 -7.29 10.62 9.15
CA LEU A 22 -8.70 10.94 9.31
C LEU A 22 -9.08 11.19 10.77
N GLU A 23 -8.17 11.01 11.72
CA GLU A 23 -8.40 11.12 13.18
C GLU A 23 -9.54 10.21 13.66
N LEU A 24 -9.69 9.05 13.03
CA LEU A 24 -10.76 8.09 13.35
C LEU A 24 -10.35 7.16 14.48
N LYS A 25 -11.24 6.97 15.45
CA LYS A 25 -11.05 5.95 16.49
C LYS A 25 -11.31 4.57 15.92
N TYR A 26 -10.37 3.66 16.13
CA TYR A 26 -10.49 2.27 15.70
C TYR A 26 -9.89 1.31 16.71
N LYS A 27 -10.32 0.05 16.64
CA LYS A 27 -9.76 -1.06 17.39
C LYS A 27 -8.88 -1.88 16.46
N LEU A 28 -7.62 -2.06 16.84
CA LEU A 28 -6.70 -2.90 16.08
C LEU A 28 -6.86 -4.36 16.53
N VAL A 29 -7.14 -5.24 15.57
CA VAL A 29 -7.20 -6.69 15.75
C VAL A 29 -6.01 -7.31 15.00
N ARG A 30 -5.01 -7.76 15.76
CA ARG A 30 -3.81 -8.36 15.16
C ARG A 30 -4.15 -9.74 14.57
N ILE A 31 -3.71 -9.98 13.34
CA ILE A 31 -3.73 -11.26 12.63
C ILE A 31 -2.29 -11.64 12.31
N ASP A 32 -1.67 -12.51 13.07
CA ASP A 32 -0.27 -12.89 12.89
C ASP A 32 -0.12 -13.86 11.71
N ILE A 33 0.22 -13.30 10.54
CA ILE A 33 0.39 -14.07 9.31
C ILE A 33 1.61 -15.00 9.36
N THR A 34 2.55 -14.79 10.28
CA THR A 34 3.69 -15.70 10.47
C THR A 34 3.29 -16.98 11.21
N LYS A 35 2.15 -16.94 11.91
CA LYS A 35 1.54 -18.07 12.60
C LYS A 35 0.34 -18.67 11.86
N ASN A 36 0.12 -18.25 10.61
CA ASN A 36 -0.99 -18.69 9.78
C ASN A 36 -2.40 -18.35 10.36
N GLU A 37 -2.51 -17.33 11.23
CA GLU A 37 -3.80 -16.92 11.81
C GLU A 37 -4.80 -16.42 10.75
N GLN A 38 -4.32 -15.99 9.58
CA GLN A 38 -5.17 -15.59 8.46
C GLN A 38 -6.00 -16.76 7.88
N PHE A 39 -5.66 -18.00 8.19
CA PHE A 39 -6.40 -19.19 7.77
C PHE A 39 -7.38 -19.69 8.84
N SER A 40 -7.54 -18.97 9.96
CA SER A 40 -8.54 -19.32 10.97
C SER A 40 -9.94 -19.21 10.38
N GLU A 41 -10.86 -20.10 10.80
CA GLU A 41 -12.26 -20.10 10.36
C GLU A 41 -12.93 -18.73 10.58
N LYS A 42 -12.64 -18.08 11.71
CA LYS A 42 -13.15 -16.76 12.03
C LYS A 42 -12.73 -15.71 11.03
N PHE A 43 -11.45 -15.69 10.66
CA PHE A 43 -10.92 -14.69 9.72
C PHE A 43 -11.33 -15.00 8.28
N SER A 44 -11.37 -16.27 7.88
CA SER A 44 -11.81 -16.68 6.54
C SER A 44 -13.25 -16.24 6.21
N LYS A 45 -14.12 -16.08 7.21
CA LYS A 45 -15.49 -15.58 7.02
C LYS A 45 -15.54 -14.09 6.61
N ILE A 46 -14.51 -13.31 6.94
CA ILE A 46 -14.46 -11.86 6.64
C ILE A 46 -13.45 -11.51 5.57
N SER A 47 -12.56 -12.44 5.22
CA SER A 47 -11.54 -12.28 4.18
C SER A 47 -11.56 -13.45 3.21
N PRO A 48 -12.25 -13.35 2.07
CA PRO A 48 -12.39 -14.46 1.11
C PRO A 48 -11.07 -15.02 0.60
N LEU A 49 -10.03 -14.18 0.53
CA LEU A 49 -8.69 -14.57 0.08
C LEU A 49 -7.71 -14.83 1.24
N ASN A 50 -8.18 -14.80 2.50
CA ASN A 50 -7.33 -14.94 3.69
C ASN A 50 -6.17 -13.92 3.71
N LYS A 51 -6.47 -12.67 3.35
CA LYS A 51 -5.49 -11.57 3.31
C LYS A 51 -5.87 -10.45 4.27
N ILE A 52 -4.86 -9.86 4.87
CA ILE A 52 -4.97 -8.57 5.58
C ILE A 52 -4.58 -7.42 4.62
N PRO A 53 -5.08 -6.21 4.84
CA PRO A 53 -6.03 -5.77 5.86
C PRO A 53 -7.49 -6.08 5.51
N VAL A 54 -8.33 -6.13 6.54
CA VAL A 54 -9.79 -6.08 6.46
C VAL A 54 -10.27 -5.07 7.49
N ILE A 55 -11.35 -4.36 7.23
CA ILE A 55 -12.05 -3.57 8.26
C ILE A 55 -13.47 -4.08 8.44
N ILE A 56 -14.00 -3.91 9.66
CA ILE A 56 -15.43 -3.99 9.93
C ILE A 56 -15.84 -2.62 10.49
N ASP A 57 -16.79 -1.97 9.84
CA ASP A 57 -17.34 -0.68 10.27
C ASP A 57 -18.86 -0.78 10.34
N ASN A 58 -19.43 -0.72 11.58
CA ASN A 58 -20.86 -0.82 11.82
C ASN A 58 -21.53 -2.02 11.11
N HIS A 59 -20.94 -3.22 11.21
CA HIS A 59 -21.36 -4.48 10.59
C HIS A 59 -21.05 -4.60 9.07
N GLU A 60 -20.51 -3.57 8.44
CA GLU A 60 -20.06 -3.61 7.05
C GLU A 60 -18.61 -4.09 7.01
N THR A 61 -18.36 -5.19 6.32
CA THR A 61 -17.01 -5.75 6.11
C THR A 61 -16.47 -5.28 4.79
N VAL A 62 -15.28 -4.68 4.81
CA VAL A 62 -14.56 -4.25 3.60
C VAL A 62 -13.18 -4.88 3.58
N PHE A 63 -12.85 -5.55 2.50
CA PHE A 63 -11.54 -6.13 2.23
C PHE A 63 -10.92 -5.50 0.97
N GLU A 64 -9.66 -5.82 0.66
CA GLU A 64 -8.77 -5.14 -0.29
C GLU A 64 -8.36 -3.74 0.15
N SER A 65 -7.03 -3.55 0.32
CA SER A 65 -6.51 -2.27 0.86
C SER A 65 -6.89 -1.06 0.01
N GLY A 66 -6.94 -1.18 -1.32
CA GLY A 66 -7.38 -0.11 -2.21
C GLY A 66 -8.87 0.24 -2.03
N ALA A 67 -9.72 -0.79 -1.91
CA ALA A 67 -11.16 -0.60 -1.68
C ALA A 67 -11.42 0.03 -0.30
N ILE A 68 -10.70 -0.41 0.73
CA ILE A 68 -10.81 0.17 2.08
C ILE A 68 -10.44 1.65 2.09
N LEU A 69 -9.36 2.04 1.38
CA LEU A 69 -8.96 3.44 1.27
C LEU A 69 -10.05 4.31 0.65
N ILE A 70 -10.64 3.87 -0.48
CA ILE A 70 -11.75 4.57 -1.14
C ILE A 70 -12.97 4.66 -0.22
N PHE A 71 -13.35 3.54 0.41
CA PHE A 71 -14.49 3.48 1.32
C PHE A 71 -14.36 4.48 2.47
N LEU A 72 -13.24 4.46 3.17
CA LEU A 72 -13.00 5.36 4.30
C LEU A 72 -12.95 6.84 3.86
N ALA A 73 -12.29 7.14 2.76
CA ALA A 73 -12.23 8.51 2.24
C ALA A 73 -13.61 9.05 1.85
N LYS A 74 -14.41 8.26 1.11
CA LYS A 74 -15.79 8.65 0.72
C LYS A 74 -16.68 8.85 1.93
N LYS A 75 -16.58 7.97 2.93
CA LYS A 75 -17.35 8.07 4.17
C LYS A 75 -16.98 9.29 5.02
N ASN A 76 -15.77 9.85 4.83
CA ASN A 76 -15.26 11.02 5.53
C ASN A 76 -15.14 12.23 4.60
N ASN A 77 -16.23 12.56 3.91
CA ASN A 77 -16.38 13.75 3.06
C ASN A 77 -15.30 13.86 1.97
N PHE A 78 -14.87 12.75 1.42
CA PHE A 78 -13.85 12.68 0.38
C PHE A 78 -12.48 13.27 0.79
N LYS A 79 -12.18 13.33 2.10
CA LYS A 79 -10.86 13.74 2.58
C LYS A 79 -9.79 12.79 2.01
N PHE A 80 -8.72 13.34 1.45
CA PHE A 80 -7.67 12.63 0.68
C PHE A 80 -8.14 11.92 -0.60
N TYR A 81 -9.38 12.22 -1.05
CA TYR A 81 -9.94 11.68 -2.29
C TYR A 81 -10.82 12.73 -3.00
N PRO A 82 -10.27 13.96 -3.28
CA PRO A 82 -11.06 15.03 -3.87
C PRO A 82 -11.63 14.64 -5.23
N GLN A 83 -12.95 14.81 -5.39
CA GLN A 83 -13.71 14.36 -6.57
C GLN A 83 -13.19 14.95 -7.90
N LYS A 84 -12.69 16.20 -7.86
CA LYS A 84 -12.08 16.83 -9.04
C LYS A 84 -10.86 16.07 -9.62
N PHE A 85 -10.22 15.22 -8.80
CA PHE A 85 -9.06 14.40 -9.17
C PHE A 85 -9.35 12.90 -9.10
N GLU A 86 -10.62 12.49 -8.95
CA GLU A 86 -11.00 11.09 -8.76
C GLU A 86 -10.40 10.15 -9.82
N LYS A 87 -10.42 10.57 -11.10
CA LYS A 87 -9.82 9.79 -12.19
C LYS A 87 -8.35 9.51 -11.94
N SER A 88 -7.56 10.55 -11.72
CA SER A 88 -6.10 10.41 -11.52
C SER A 88 -5.76 9.65 -10.23
N ILE A 89 -6.50 9.88 -9.16
CA ILE A 89 -6.33 9.14 -7.91
C ILE A 89 -6.58 7.66 -8.12
N ASN A 90 -7.66 7.29 -8.81
CA ASN A 90 -7.97 5.90 -9.11
C ASN A 90 -6.92 5.25 -10.02
N GLU A 91 -6.43 5.95 -11.04
CA GLU A 91 -5.37 5.46 -11.92
C GLU A 91 -4.13 5.09 -11.10
N TRP A 92 -3.64 6.00 -10.24
CA TRP A 92 -2.45 5.75 -9.43
C TRP A 92 -2.69 4.75 -8.29
N LEU A 93 -3.89 4.70 -7.73
CA LEU A 93 -4.26 3.67 -6.78
C LEU A 93 -4.27 2.28 -7.44
N MET A 94 -4.81 2.16 -8.65
CA MET A 94 -4.79 0.90 -9.39
C MET A 94 -3.36 0.50 -9.78
N VAL A 95 -2.52 1.43 -10.23
CA VAL A 95 -1.08 1.19 -10.46
C VAL A 95 -0.41 0.65 -9.19
N GLN A 96 -0.76 1.22 -8.04
CA GLN A 96 -0.19 0.76 -6.78
C GLN A 96 -0.63 -0.67 -6.44
N VAL A 97 -1.93 -1.00 -6.51
CA VAL A 97 -2.43 -2.32 -6.09
C VAL A 97 -2.14 -3.42 -7.10
N SER A 98 -2.05 -3.10 -8.39
CA SER A 98 -1.82 -4.09 -9.45
C SER A 98 -0.33 -4.29 -9.79
N PHE A 99 0.51 -3.29 -9.59
CA PHE A 99 1.89 -3.32 -10.06
C PHE A 99 2.91 -3.01 -8.96
N VAL A 100 2.86 -1.81 -8.35
CA VAL A 100 3.89 -1.41 -7.36
C VAL A 100 3.94 -2.39 -6.18
N GLY A 101 2.81 -2.62 -5.52
CA GLY A 101 2.73 -3.52 -4.37
C GLY A 101 3.13 -4.96 -4.70
N PRO A 102 2.50 -5.60 -5.69
CA PRO A 102 2.82 -6.97 -6.06
C PRO A 102 4.27 -7.16 -6.50
N MET A 103 4.83 -6.29 -7.34
CA MET A 103 6.20 -6.48 -7.85
C MET A 103 7.25 -6.25 -6.76
N LEU A 104 7.08 -5.23 -5.90
CA LEU A 104 7.95 -5.03 -4.75
C LEU A 104 7.79 -6.16 -3.72
N GLY A 105 6.58 -6.71 -3.58
CA GLY A 105 6.33 -7.90 -2.75
C GLY A 105 7.09 -9.13 -3.24
N GLN A 106 7.10 -9.37 -4.55
CA GLN A 106 7.91 -10.46 -5.14
C GLN A 106 9.41 -10.19 -4.99
N LEU A 107 9.86 -8.93 -5.14
CA LEU A 107 11.25 -8.58 -4.86
C LEU A 107 11.63 -8.91 -3.41
N HIS A 108 10.77 -8.56 -2.43
CA HIS A 108 11.01 -8.94 -1.03
C HIS A 108 11.09 -10.47 -0.88
N TYR A 109 10.20 -11.21 -1.54
CA TYR A 109 10.18 -12.67 -1.43
C TYR A 109 11.46 -13.29 -1.95
N PHE A 110 11.89 -12.96 -3.16
CA PHE A 110 13.06 -13.57 -3.78
C PHE A 110 14.38 -12.94 -3.32
N TYR A 111 14.49 -11.62 -3.33
CA TYR A 111 15.75 -10.92 -3.10
C TYR A 111 16.10 -10.76 -1.62
N LYS A 112 15.08 -10.66 -0.72
CA LYS A 112 15.31 -10.46 0.72
C LYS A 112 15.15 -11.75 1.53
N PHE A 113 14.02 -12.47 1.35
CA PHE A 113 13.69 -13.61 2.21
C PHE A 113 14.20 -14.96 1.68
N ASN A 114 14.40 -15.08 0.38
CA ASN A 114 14.83 -16.33 -0.27
C ASN A 114 16.03 -16.13 -1.20
N LYS A 115 16.92 -15.21 -0.84
CA LYS A 115 18.10 -14.87 -1.64
C LYS A 115 18.93 -16.11 -1.99
N GLY A 116 19.34 -16.20 -3.25
CA GLY A 116 20.13 -17.31 -3.80
C GLY A 116 19.31 -18.53 -4.24
N LYS A 117 17.97 -18.53 -4.01
CA LYS A 117 17.12 -19.65 -4.45
C LYS A 117 16.72 -19.58 -5.93
N SER A 118 16.68 -18.39 -6.53
CA SER A 118 16.37 -18.20 -7.95
C SER A 118 16.96 -16.88 -8.45
N GLU A 119 18.15 -16.95 -9.01
CA GLU A 119 18.83 -15.78 -9.59
C GLU A 119 17.98 -15.11 -10.69
N TYR A 120 17.32 -15.92 -11.53
CA TYR A 120 16.41 -15.39 -12.55
C TYR A 120 15.28 -14.53 -11.96
N ALA A 121 14.62 -15.02 -10.91
CA ALA A 121 13.52 -14.28 -10.27
C ALA A 121 14.04 -13.03 -9.54
N GLU A 122 15.17 -13.15 -8.85
CA GLU A 122 15.81 -12.02 -8.17
C GLU A 122 16.12 -10.88 -9.16
N ASN A 123 16.77 -11.20 -10.27
CA ASN A 123 17.12 -10.22 -11.31
C ASN A 123 15.86 -9.63 -11.98
N ARG A 124 14.88 -10.46 -12.33
CA ARG A 124 13.62 -10.05 -12.93
C ARG A 124 12.88 -9.03 -12.06
N PHE A 125 12.70 -9.34 -10.77
CA PHE A 125 11.96 -8.45 -9.88
C PHE A 125 12.77 -7.23 -9.46
N LEU A 126 14.10 -7.30 -9.44
CA LEU A 126 14.96 -6.13 -9.26
C LEU A 126 14.82 -5.16 -10.46
N ASP A 127 14.79 -5.65 -11.67
CA ASP A 127 14.60 -4.81 -12.86
C ASP A 127 13.20 -4.19 -12.93
N LEU A 128 12.17 -4.94 -12.51
CA LEU A 128 10.83 -4.36 -12.36
C LEU A 128 10.78 -3.28 -11.28
N ALA A 129 11.48 -3.47 -10.16
CA ALA A 129 11.56 -2.46 -9.11
C ALA A 129 12.28 -1.19 -9.59
N LYS A 130 13.36 -1.30 -10.38
CA LYS A 130 14.01 -0.14 -11.01
C LYS A 130 13.02 0.66 -11.86
N LYS A 131 12.25 -0.03 -12.73
CA LYS A 131 11.20 0.62 -13.54
C LYS A 131 10.14 1.30 -12.70
N ILE A 132 9.70 0.69 -11.60
CA ILE A 132 8.75 1.29 -10.66
C ILE A 132 9.30 2.62 -10.12
N TYR A 133 10.56 2.62 -9.67
CA TYR A 133 11.18 3.84 -9.14
C TYR A 133 11.30 4.93 -10.22
N GLU A 134 11.67 4.57 -11.44
CA GLU A 134 11.73 5.49 -12.58
C GLU A 134 10.36 6.07 -12.90
N TYR A 135 9.30 5.24 -12.98
CA TYR A 135 7.94 5.70 -13.26
C TYR A 135 7.39 6.63 -12.17
N LEU A 136 7.63 6.30 -10.91
CA LEU A 136 7.23 7.14 -9.79
C LEU A 136 8.00 8.47 -9.80
N ASP A 137 9.31 8.45 -10.05
CA ASP A 137 10.12 9.66 -10.13
C ASP A 137 9.69 10.59 -11.27
N ILE A 138 9.43 10.03 -12.47
CA ILE A 138 8.92 10.77 -13.63
C ILE A 138 7.54 11.38 -13.31
N GLN A 139 6.65 10.64 -12.66
CA GLN A 139 5.34 11.17 -12.29
C GLN A 139 5.45 12.31 -11.27
N LEU A 140 6.29 12.13 -10.28
CA LEU A 140 6.53 13.12 -9.22
C LEU A 140 7.36 14.34 -9.72
N SER A 141 7.92 14.30 -10.92
CA SER A 141 8.48 15.49 -11.58
C SER A 141 7.40 16.43 -12.14
N LYS A 142 6.17 15.91 -12.34
CA LYS A 142 5.05 16.65 -12.94
C LYS A 142 4.11 17.24 -11.89
N ASN A 143 4.01 16.59 -10.72
CA ASN A 143 3.11 16.98 -9.64
C ASN A 143 3.85 16.86 -8.30
N LYS A 144 3.33 17.56 -7.30
CA LYS A 144 3.84 17.47 -5.93
C LYS A 144 3.65 16.07 -5.35
N PHE A 145 2.48 15.44 -5.57
CA PHE A 145 2.10 14.09 -5.16
C PHE A 145 1.74 13.22 -6.37
N LEU A 146 1.46 11.94 -6.17
CA LEU A 146 1.30 10.98 -7.27
C LEU A 146 0.14 11.32 -8.23
N ALA A 147 -1.02 11.66 -7.69
CA ALA A 147 -2.20 11.90 -8.50
C ALA A 147 -2.37 13.36 -8.95
N CYS A 148 -1.90 14.30 -8.14
CA CYS A 148 -2.04 15.76 -8.32
C CYS A 148 -1.11 16.50 -7.35
N ASP A 149 -1.30 17.79 -7.15
CA ASP A 149 -0.53 18.59 -6.16
C ASP A 149 -1.07 18.50 -4.72
N GLU A 150 -2.12 17.70 -4.50
CA GLU A 150 -2.69 17.45 -3.17
C GLU A 150 -2.34 16.03 -2.70
N TYR A 151 -2.06 15.87 -1.39
CA TYR A 151 -1.85 14.56 -0.76
C TYR A 151 -3.13 13.72 -0.80
N THR A 152 -3.04 12.49 -1.29
CA THR A 152 -4.21 11.65 -1.56
C THR A 152 -4.02 10.21 -1.09
N ILE A 153 -5.10 9.40 -1.17
CA ILE A 153 -5.03 7.96 -0.90
C ILE A 153 -4.09 7.20 -1.85
N ALA A 154 -3.73 7.76 -3.01
CA ALA A 154 -2.73 7.16 -3.90
C ALA A 154 -1.33 7.20 -3.27
N ASP A 155 -1.01 8.30 -2.57
CA ASP A 155 0.24 8.48 -1.83
C ASP A 155 0.25 7.59 -0.58
N ILE A 156 -0.83 7.60 0.19
CA ILE A 156 -1.03 6.73 1.37
C ILE A 156 -0.88 5.25 0.99
N ALA A 157 -1.37 4.84 -0.18
CA ALA A 157 -1.24 3.48 -0.65
C ALA A 157 0.21 3.10 -1.04
N THR A 158 0.97 4.06 -1.58
CA THR A 158 2.30 3.82 -2.15
C THR A 158 3.40 3.92 -1.10
N PHE A 159 3.31 4.89 -0.20
CA PHE A 159 4.33 5.20 0.80
C PHE A 159 4.81 4.00 1.64
N PRO A 160 3.94 3.11 2.20
CA PRO A 160 4.39 1.99 3.02
C PRO A 160 5.29 0.98 2.29
N TRP A 161 5.17 0.91 0.96
CA TRP A 161 6.03 0.07 0.14
C TRP A 161 7.40 0.70 -0.05
N LEU A 162 7.46 2.02 -0.24
CA LEU A 162 8.72 2.77 -0.36
C LEU A 162 9.45 2.91 0.99
N CYS A 163 8.76 2.80 2.13
CA CYS A 163 9.39 2.66 3.45
C CYS A 163 10.34 1.45 3.56
N ARG A 164 10.27 0.52 2.62
CA ARG A 164 11.14 -0.66 2.53
C ARG A 164 12.26 -0.48 1.49
N HIS A 165 12.52 0.76 1.03
CA HIS A 165 13.48 1.05 -0.05
C HIS A 165 14.89 0.45 0.18
N GLU A 166 15.35 0.34 1.43
CA GLU A 166 16.61 -0.31 1.76
C GLU A 166 16.62 -1.79 1.38
N TRP A 167 15.47 -2.48 1.47
CA TRP A 167 15.35 -3.88 1.06
C TRP A 167 15.39 -4.05 -0.45
N HIS A 168 15.09 -2.99 -1.20
CA HIS A 168 15.13 -3.00 -2.66
C HIS A 168 16.56 -2.83 -3.20
N GLY A 169 17.49 -2.26 -2.41
CA GLY A 169 18.88 -2.09 -2.80
C GLY A 169 19.13 -1.07 -3.93
N LEU A 170 18.13 -0.24 -4.25
CA LEU A 170 18.18 0.68 -5.41
C LEU A 170 18.72 2.07 -5.08
N GLY A 171 18.70 2.47 -3.81
CA GLY A 171 19.13 3.79 -3.36
C GLY A 171 18.15 4.90 -3.78
N ILE A 172 17.13 5.14 -2.98
CA ILE A 172 16.05 6.10 -3.26
C ILE A 172 16.57 7.51 -3.61
N LYS A 173 17.68 7.93 -3.03
CA LYS A 173 18.31 9.25 -3.25
C LYS A 173 18.75 9.52 -4.70
N LYS A 174 18.87 8.49 -5.55
CA LYS A 174 19.17 8.63 -6.97
C LYS A 174 17.97 9.19 -7.75
N TYR A 175 16.77 9.04 -7.22
CA TYR A 175 15.49 9.43 -7.79
C TYR A 175 15.02 10.70 -7.09
N LYS A 176 15.39 11.86 -7.63
CA LYS A 176 15.27 13.16 -6.94
C LYS A 176 13.84 13.51 -6.53
N ASN A 177 12.88 13.29 -7.43
CA ASN A 177 11.47 13.62 -7.18
C ASN A 177 10.84 12.61 -6.23
N LEU A 178 11.17 11.32 -6.37
CA LEU A 178 10.73 10.27 -5.48
C LEU A 178 11.31 10.46 -4.07
N SER A 179 12.58 10.87 -3.96
CA SER A 179 13.22 11.19 -2.67
C SER A 179 12.55 12.38 -1.98
N ARG A 180 12.29 13.46 -2.73
CA ARG A 180 11.54 14.62 -2.23
C ARG A 180 10.16 14.21 -1.67
N TRP A 181 9.38 13.48 -2.47
CA TRP A 181 8.06 12.99 -2.05
C TRP A 181 8.13 12.09 -0.82
N TYR A 182 9.13 11.24 -0.72
CA TYR A 182 9.31 10.34 0.41
C TYR A 182 9.65 11.08 1.71
N GLU A 183 10.40 12.17 1.63
CA GLU A 183 10.81 12.99 2.78
C GLU A 183 9.71 13.95 3.25
N GLU A 184 8.77 14.34 2.37
CA GLU A 184 7.61 15.19 2.66
C GLU A 184 6.48 14.43 3.35
#